data_29be465767071ba0da8524ea0b19c85d
#
_entry.id   29be465767071ba0da8524ea0b19c85d
#
_cell.length_a   1.000
_cell.length_b   1.000
_cell.length_c   1.000
_cell.angle_alpha   90.00
_cell.angle_beta   90.00
_cell.angle_gamma   90.00
#
_symmetry.space_group_name_H-M   'P 1'
#
loop_
_entity.id
_entity.type
_entity.pdbx_description
1 polymer ?
#
loop_
_entity_poly.entity_id
_entity_poly.type
_entity_poly.pdbx_seq_one_letter_code
_entity_poly.pdbx_strand_id
1 'polypeptide(L)'
;CDLMQQRPFKRHLTPVSASSLNKRALSMIFVTIVLDGVGIGEQPDAASYGDAGSDSLGHVLDQQKPSLPNLQRLGLGNIRSFAAVPPTEMPSAMYGRMQERSAGKDSTTGHWELAGIQLKEPFPTYPNGFPEDVIAAFCKAVQVSAALGNRPESGTVIIDEFGPEHMATGLPIVYTSADSVFQIAAHLDVVPIETLYEWCQIARNSICVGSHGVGRVIARPFEGQPGAFHRRSDI
;
A
#
# COMPACT_ATOMS: atom_id res chain seq x y z
N CYS A 1 -7.80 -32.12 15.00
CA CYS A 1 -7.32 -32.05 16.39
C CYS A 1 -5.92 -31.53 16.38
N ASP A 2 -5.70 -30.27 16.62
CA ASP A 2 -4.86 -29.69 17.65
C ASP A 2 -4.78 -28.19 17.44
N LEU A 3 -5.38 -27.51 18.39
CA LEU A 3 -5.30 -26.07 18.58
C LEU A 3 -3.87 -25.68 18.97
N MET A 4 -3.10 -25.08 18.10
CA MET A 4 -1.90 -24.36 18.50
C MET A 4 -2.28 -23.02 19.10
N GLN A 5 -2.42 -22.98 20.42
CA GLN A 5 -2.42 -21.78 21.25
C GLN A 5 -1.07 -21.07 21.07
N GLN A 6 -1.08 -19.91 20.41
CA GLN A 6 0.06 -19.02 20.44
C GLN A 6 0.18 -18.40 21.84
N ARG A 7 1.20 -18.84 22.58
CA ARG A 7 1.60 -18.22 23.86
C ARG A 7 2.29 -16.88 23.59
N PRO A 8 1.99 -15.82 24.32
CA PRO A 8 2.72 -14.55 24.19
C PRO A 8 4.17 -14.75 24.65
N PHE A 9 5.11 -14.32 23.81
CA PHE A 9 6.53 -14.36 24.06
C PHE A 9 6.86 -13.32 25.16
N LYS A 10 6.89 -13.75 26.43
CA LYS A 10 7.40 -12.94 27.55
C LYS A 10 8.93 -13.00 27.52
N ARG A 11 9.57 -11.94 27.05
CA ARG A 11 11.00 -11.73 27.33
C ARG A 11 11.16 -11.33 28.80
N HIS A 12 11.77 -12.20 29.61
CA HIS A 12 12.31 -11.82 30.90
C HIS A 12 13.57 -10.98 30.67
N LEU A 13 13.40 -9.65 30.80
CA LEU A 13 14.53 -8.76 30.95
C LEU A 13 14.90 -8.74 32.44
N THR A 14 16.02 -9.34 32.80
CA THR A 14 16.63 -9.15 34.10
C THR A 14 17.11 -7.71 34.23
N PRO A 15 16.78 -6.99 35.35
CA PRO A 15 17.27 -5.64 35.52
C PRO A 15 18.78 -5.66 35.78
N VAL A 16 19.55 -5.06 34.88
CA VAL A 16 20.96 -4.76 35.12
C VAL A 16 21.01 -3.52 36.03
N SER A 17 21.66 -3.67 37.17
CA SER A 17 21.85 -2.62 38.17
C SER A 17 22.51 -1.39 37.55
N ALA A 18 21.88 -0.25 37.67
CA ALA A 18 22.38 1.04 37.25
C ALA A 18 23.43 1.53 38.26
N SER A 19 24.72 1.29 37.99
CA SER A 19 25.81 2.06 38.58
C SER A 19 26.29 3.10 37.58
N SER A 20 26.00 4.37 37.90
CA SER A 20 26.65 5.61 37.49
C SER A 20 27.64 5.55 36.30
N LEU A 21 27.12 5.79 35.10
CA LEU A 21 27.87 6.42 34.02
C LEU A 21 26.92 7.37 33.31
N ASN A 22 27.22 8.65 33.47
CA ASN A 22 26.58 9.76 32.75
C ASN A 22 26.90 9.68 31.26
N LYS A 23 26.36 8.67 30.56
CA LYS A 23 26.40 8.56 29.11
C LYS A 23 25.21 9.38 28.59
N ARG A 24 25.48 10.58 28.11
CA ARG A 24 24.61 11.20 27.11
C ARG A 24 24.43 10.15 26.01
N ALA A 25 23.33 9.45 26.04
CA ALA A 25 22.89 8.63 24.92
C ALA A 25 22.69 9.61 23.76
N LEU A 26 23.64 9.62 22.82
CA LEU A 26 23.44 10.22 21.53
C LEU A 26 22.27 9.44 20.90
N SER A 27 21.09 10.03 20.92
CA SER A 27 19.96 9.49 20.21
C SER A 27 20.28 9.60 18.72
N MET A 28 20.63 8.49 18.10
CA MET A 28 20.85 8.43 16.66
C MET A 28 19.48 8.34 16.00
N ILE A 29 19.14 9.35 15.20
CA ILE A 29 17.91 9.35 14.40
C ILE A 29 18.26 8.74 13.05
N PHE A 30 17.53 7.68 12.68
CA PHE A 30 17.58 7.08 11.35
C PHE A 30 16.32 7.49 10.59
N VAL A 31 16.50 8.08 9.40
CA VAL A 31 15.39 8.53 8.54
C VAL A 31 15.44 7.75 7.24
N THR A 32 14.36 7.05 6.91
CA THR A 32 14.16 6.44 5.59
C THR A 32 13.16 7.26 4.81
N ILE A 33 13.55 7.69 3.60
CA ILE A 33 12.67 8.40 2.68
C ILE A 33 12.41 7.49 1.50
N VAL A 34 11.15 7.09 1.32
CA VAL A 34 10.67 6.31 0.17
C VAL A 34 10.04 7.29 -0.81
N LEU A 35 10.56 7.34 -2.04
CA LEU A 35 9.95 8.10 -3.12
C LEU A 35 8.94 7.20 -3.82
N ASP A 36 7.67 7.46 -3.59
CA ASP A 36 6.57 6.70 -4.19
C ASP A 36 6.55 6.82 -5.72
N GLY A 37 6.32 5.69 -6.39
CA GLY A 37 6.28 5.61 -7.85
C GLY A 37 7.63 5.80 -8.56
N VAL A 38 8.75 5.86 -7.83
CA VAL A 38 10.10 6.04 -8.41
C VAL A 38 10.82 4.71 -8.54
N GLY A 39 11.02 4.27 -9.79
CA GLY A 39 11.81 3.09 -10.13
C GLY A 39 12.95 3.42 -11.08
N ILE A 40 14.10 2.76 -10.91
CA ILE A 40 15.30 2.88 -11.76
C ILE A 40 15.53 1.55 -12.48
N GLY A 41 14.88 1.39 -13.64
CA GLY A 41 14.87 0.15 -14.38
C GLY A 41 13.94 -0.92 -13.78
N GLU A 42 13.80 -2.02 -14.50
CA GLU A 42 12.94 -3.14 -14.11
C GLU A 42 13.65 -4.14 -13.19
N GLN A 43 12.88 -4.86 -12.39
CA GLN A 43 13.35 -6.02 -11.63
C GLN A 43 13.49 -7.26 -12.57
N PRO A 44 14.31 -8.27 -12.22
CA PRO A 44 14.51 -9.46 -13.05
C PRO A 44 13.23 -10.26 -13.38
N ASP A 45 12.21 -10.17 -12.51
CA ASP A 45 10.93 -10.85 -12.64
C ASP A 45 9.80 -9.95 -13.19
N ALA A 46 10.10 -8.72 -13.59
CA ALA A 46 9.14 -7.73 -14.09
C ALA A 46 8.24 -8.27 -15.20
N ALA A 47 8.78 -9.10 -16.10
CA ALA A 47 8.01 -9.70 -17.19
C ALA A 47 6.85 -10.58 -16.70
N SER A 48 7.01 -11.28 -15.56
CA SER A 48 5.95 -12.12 -14.97
C SER A 48 4.79 -11.30 -14.39
N TYR A 49 5.01 -10.01 -14.16
CA TYR A 49 4.01 -9.05 -13.66
C TYR A 49 3.50 -8.09 -14.75
N GLY A 50 3.95 -8.26 -16.01
CA GLY A 50 3.59 -7.36 -17.11
C GLY A 50 4.31 -6.00 -17.04
N ASP A 51 5.37 -5.88 -16.27
CA ASP A 51 6.11 -4.64 -16.01
C ASP A 51 7.45 -4.58 -16.76
N ALA A 52 7.64 -5.41 -17.79
CA ALA A 52 8.83 -5.36 -18.62
C ALA A 52 9.05 -3.97 -19.23
N GLY A 53 10.28 -3.44 -19.12
CA GLY A 53 10.63 -2.09 -19.57
C GLY A 53 10.25 -0.98 -18.57
N SER A 54 9.80 -1.29 -17.38
CA SER A 54 9.48 -0.28 -16.36
C SER A 54 10.72 0.49 -15.92
N ASP A 55 10.67 1.83 -15.98
CA ASP A 55 11.74 2.74 -15.62
C ASP A 55 11.20 4.17 -15.42
N SER A 56 10.35 4.36 -14.42
CA SER A 56 9.64 5.62 -14.24
C SER A 56 10.58 6.82 -14.10
N LEU A 57 11.69 6.68 -13.37
CA LEU A 57 12.66 7.78 -13.22
C LEU A 57 13.39 8.03 -14.54
N GLY A 58 13.84 7.00 -15.25
CA GLY A 58 14.51 7.15 -16.54
C GLY A 58 13.63 7.88 -17.54
N HIS A 59 12.37 7.48 -17.69
CA HIS A 59 11.42 8.12 -18.59
C HIS A 59 11.19 9.60 -18.24
N VAL A 60 11.05 9.95 -16.95
CA VAL A 60 10.92 11.34 -16.52
C VAL A 60 12.17 12.15 -16.83
N LEU A 61 13.36 11.59 -16.55
CA LEU A 61 14.63 12.27 -16.80
C LEU A 61 14.88 12.49 -18.30
N ASP A 62 14.50 11.55 -19.13
CA ASP A 62 14.66 11.65 -20.59
C ASP A 62 13.70 12.68 -21.20
N GLN A 63 12.47 12.74 -20.72
CA GLN A 63 11.45 13.66 -21.22
C GLN A 63 11.60 15.07 -20.69
N GLN A 64 11.76 15.22 -19.38
CA GLN A 64 11.72 16.52 -18.70
C GLN A 64 13.11 17.14 -18.50
N LYS A 65 14.17 16.34 -18.55
CA LYS A 65 15.57 16.75 -18.34
C LYS A 65 15.75 17.69 -17.14
N PRO A 66 15.20 17.40 -15.97
CA PRO A 66 15.28 18.25 -14.81
C PRO A 66 16.73 18.33 -14.31
N SER A 67 17.10 19.48 -13.73
CA SER A 67 18.37 19.60 -13.01
C SER A 67 18.25 19.05 -11.61
N LEU A 68 19.02 18.01 -11.28
CA LEU A 68 19.02 17.34 -9.98
C LEU A 68 20.42 17.31 -9.33
N PRO A 69 21.04 18.48 -9.09
CA PRO A 69 22.44 18.56 -8.67
C PRO A 69 22.71 17.89 -7.32
N ASN A 70 21.75 17.91 -6.40
CA ASN A 70 21.91 17.25 -5.10
C ASN A 70 21.88 15.72 -5.23
N LEU A 71 20.94 15.16 -6.00
CA LEU A 71 20.90 13.73 -6.23
C LEU A 71 22.09 13.23 -7.07
N GLN A 72 22.56 14.03 -8.03
CA GLN A 72 23.78 13.74 -8.77
C GLN A 72 24.97 13.67 -7.80
N ARG A 73 25.15 14.68 -6.94
CA ARG A 73 26.22 14.70 -5.94
C ARG A 73 26.16 13.53 -4.98
N LEU A 74 24.96 13.02 -4.65
CA LEU A 74 24.76 11.84 -3.83
C LEU A 74 25.06 10.52 -4.57
N GLY A 75 25.20 10.54 -5.90
CA GLY A 75 25.56 9.36 -6.70
C GLY A 75 24.40 8.74 -7.48
N LEU A 76 23.28 9.44 -7.71
CA LEU A 76 22.16 8.91 -8.48
C LEU A 76 22.61 8.43 -9.88
N GLY A 77 23.40 9.22 -10.60
CA GLY A 77 23.94 8.87 -11.91
C GLY A 77 24.92 7.69 -11.91
N ASN A 78 25.44 7.30 -10.74
CA ASN A 78 26.33 6.14 -10.59
C ASN A 78 25.54 4.82 -10.43
N ILE A 79 24.25 4.88 -10.03
CA ILE A 79 23.36 3.70 -10.03
C ILE A 79 23.09 3.29 -11.47
N ARG A 80 22.74 4.25 -12.30
CA ARG A 80 22.55 4.18 -13.74
C ARG A 80 22.84 5.54 -14.34
N SER A 81 23.52 5.57 -15.47
CA SER A 81 23.79 6.84 -16.17
C SER A 81 22.54 7.35 -16.87
N PHE A 82 22.22 8.62 -16.63
CA PHE A 82 21.16 9.36 -17.31
C PHE A 82 21.77 10.60 -17.95
N ALA A 83 21.25 11.01 -19.13
CA ALA A 83 21.74 12.21 -19.81
C ALA A 83 21.58 13.47 -18.95
N ALA A 84 20.48 13.58 -18.19
CA ALA A 84 20.20 14.72 -17.31
C ALA A 84 20.94 14.63 -15.95
N VAL A 85 21.41 13.44 -15.55
CA VAL A 85 22.10 13.19 -14.27
C VAL A 85 23.29 12.26 -14.53
N PRO A 86 24.41 12.77 -15.05
CA PRO A 86 25.60 11.97 -15.32
C PRO A 86 26.26 11.47 -14.03
N PRO A 87 27.03 10.39 -14.10
CA PRO A 87 27.82 9.91 -12.97
C PRO A 87 28.77 10.97 -12.41
N THR A 88 29.09 10.86 -11.13
CA THR A 88 30.14 11.66 -10.47
C THR A 88 31.26 10.76 -9.99
N GLU A 89 32.53 11.23 -10.14
CA GLU A 89 33.70 10.48 -9.69
C GLU A 89 33.79 10.39 -8.16
N MET A 90 33.29 11.42 -7.47
CA MET A 90 33.37 11.52 -6.01
C MET A 90 31.96 11.74 -5.42
N PRO A 91 31.13 10.70 -5.33
CA PRO A 91 29.81 10.82 -4.70
C PRO A 91 29.96 11.10 -3.20
N SER A 92 29.14 12.01 -2.70
CA SER A 92 29.13 12.37 -1.27
C SER A 92 28.32 11.43 -0.39
N ALA A 93 27.80 10.33 -0.94
CA ALA A 93 27.06 9.31 -0.25
C ALA A 93 27.37 7.92 -0.83
N MET A 94 26.95 6.87 -0.11
CA MET A 94 26.91 5.52 -0.66
C MET A 94 25.65 5.36 -1.51
N TYR A 95 25.77 4.64 -2.61
CA TYR A 95 24.67 4.32 -3.52
C TYR A 95 24.69 2.82 -3.86
N GLY A 96 23.57 2.30 -4.31
CA GLY A 96 23.47 0.89 -4.67
C GLY A 96 22.09 0.52 -5.22
N ARG A 97 21.96 -0.74 -5.61
CA ARG A 97 20.70 -1.36 -6.04
C ARG A 97 20.31 -2.41 -5.01
N MET A 98 19.03 -2.52 -4.77
CA MET A 98 18.46 -3.61 -3.99
C MET A 98 17.51 -4.40 -4.89
N GLN A 99 17.51 -5.72 -4.70
CA GLN A 99 16.56 -6.61 -5.33
C GLN A 99 15.58 -7.09 -4.26
N GLU A 100 14.29 -6.99 -4.53
CA GLU A 100 13.24 -7.53 -3.69
C GLU A 100 13.33 -9.06 -3.64
N ARG A 101 13.11 -9.63 -2.45
CA ARG A 101 13.11 -11.08 -2.21
C ARG A 101 11.73 -11.62 -1.91
N SER A 102 10.82 -10.75 -1.50
CA SER A 102 9.43 -11.12 -1.23
C SER A 102 8.73 -11.49 -2.54
N ALA A 103 7.82 -12.44 -2.45
CA ALA A 103 6.90 -12.71 -3.55
C ALA A 103 5.82 -11.62 -3.61
N GLY A 104 5.46 -11.21 -4.83
CA GLY A 104 4.47 -10.15 -5.07
C GLY A 104 5.11 -8.79 -5.37
N LYS A 105 4.31 -7.87 -5.88
CA LYS A 105 4.76 -6.53 -6.28
C LYS A 105 3.94 -5.40 -5.66
N ASP A 106 3.06 -5.71 -4.72
CA ASP A 106 2.20 -4.69 -4.12
C ASP A 106 2.95 -3.81 -3.11
N SER A 107 2.45 -2.59 -2.91
CA SER A 107 3.07 -1.61 -2.01
C SER A 107 3.27 -2.12 -0.58
N THR A 108 2.38 -2.97 -0.08
CA THR A 108 2.48 -3.54 1.28
C THR A 108 3.67 -4.47 1.38
N THR A 109 3.86 -5.35 0.40
CA THR A 109 5.00 -6.27 0.30
C THR A 109 6.32 -5.51 0.34
N GLY A 110 6.49 -4.48 -0.52
CA GLY A 110 7.71 -3.69 -0.57
C GLY A 110 8.01 -2.96 0.75
N HIS A 111 7.01 -2.33 1.37
CA HIS A 111 7.20 -1.64 2.66
C HIS A 111 7.54 -2.62 3.80
N TRP A 112 6.94 -3.79 3.82
CA TRP A 112 7.25 -4.81 4.81
C TRP A 112 8.67 -5.34 4.66
N GLU A 113 9.14 -5.54 3.42
CA GLU A 113 10.50 -5.97 3.18
C GLU A 113 11.53 -4.91 3.61
N LEU A 114 11.27 -3.63 3.37
CA LEU A 114 12.08 -2.53 3.91
C LEU A 114 12.14 -2.54 5.45
N ALA A 115 11.08 -3.03 6.10
CA ALA A 115 11.03 -3.23 7.55
C ALA A 115 11.63 -4.58 8.02
N GLY A 116 12.16 -5.41 7.11
CA GLY A 116 12.80 -6.68 7.40
C GLY A 116 11.87 -7.90 7.38
N ILE A 117 10.65 -7.77 6.85
CA ILE A 117 9.68 -8.86 6.73
C ILE A 117 9.66 -9.34 5.28
N GLN A 118 10.13 -10.56 5.05
CA GLN A 118 10.09 -11.19 3.74
C GLN A 118 8.85 -12.08 3.61
N LEU A 119 8.06 -11.87 2.56
CA LEU A 119 6.91 -12.70 2.21
C LEU A 119 7.35 -13.85 1.30
N LYS A 120 6.91 -15.07 1.62
CA LYS A 120 7.16 -16.26 0.79
C LYS A 120 6.12 -16.43 -0.31
N GLU A 121 4.90 -15.98 -0.05
CA GLU A 121 3.75 -16.05 -0.95
C GLU A 121 3.20 -14.64 -1.17
N PRO A 122 2.83 -14.28 -2.41
CA PRO A 122 2.26 -12.97 -2.69
C PRO A 122 0.86 -12.85 -2.08
N PHE A 123 0.46 -11.65 -1.76
CA PHE A 123 -0.95 -11.39 -1.46
C PHE A 123 -1.82 -11.63 -2.71
N PRO A 124 -3.05 -12.15 -2.57
CA PRO A 124 -3.95 -12.36 -3.69
C PRO A 124 -4.35 -11.02 -4.31
N THR A 125 -4.42 -10.97 -5.64
CA THR A 125 -4.93 -9.84 -6.42
C THR A 125 -6.20 -10.23 -7.15
N TYR A 126 -7.04 -9.26 -7.47
CA TYR A 126 -8.38 -9.49 -8.03
C TYR A 126 -8.60 -8.67 -9.32
N PRO A 127 -7.95 -9.05 -10.43
CA PRO A 127 -8.01 -8.28 -11.68
C PRO A 127 -9.41 -8.23 -12.32
N ASN A 128 -10.32 -9.11 -11.89
CA ASN A 128 -11.71 -9.16 -12.35
C ASN A 128 -12.73 -8.83 -11.23
N GLY A 129 -12.28 -8.23 -10.12
CA GLY A 129 -13.09 -8.08 -8.92
C GLY A 129 -13.03 -9.31 -8.01
N PHE A 130 -13.59 -9.18 -6.81
CA PHE A 130 -13.65 -10.28 -5.84
C PHE A 130 -14.64 -11.35 -6.29
N PRO A 131 -14.42 -12.64 -5.95
CA PRO A 131 -15.39 -13.70 -6.17
C PRO A 131 -16.75 -13.37 -5.53
N GLU A 132 -17.83 -13.86 -6.14
CA GLU A 132 -19.21 -13.59 -5.67
C GLU A 132 -19.45 -14.04 -4.22
N ASP A 133 -18.87 -15.15 -3.81
CA ASP A 133 -18.98 -15.67 -2.44
C ASP A 133 -18.30 -14.76 -1.42
N VAL A 134 -17.20 -14.11 -1.78
CA VAL A 134 -16.52 -13.10 -0.93
C VAL A 134 -17.40 -11.88 -0.74
N ILE A 135 -18.00 -11.37 -1.83
CA ILE A 135 -18.91 -10.21 -1.77
C ILE A 135 -20.19 -10.57 -1.01
N ALA A 136 -20.77 -11.74 -1.27
CA ALA A 136 -21.97 -12.20 -0.56
C ALA A 136 -21.71 -12.37 0.95
N ALA A 137 -20.54 -12.94 1.32
CA ALA A 137 -20.14 -13.06 2.72
C ALA A 137 -19.96 -11.69 3.39
N PHE A 138 -19.33 -10.73 2.69
CA PHE A 138 -19.21 -9.35 3.17
C PHE A 138 -20.57 -8.71 3.38
N CYS A 139 -21.43 -8.70 2.36
CA CYS A 139 -22.78 -8.11 2.44
C CYS A 139 -23.59 -8.69 3.61
N LYS A 140 -23.55 -10.01 3.77
CA LYS A 140 -24.21 -10.70 4.90
C LYS A 140 -23.65 -10.24 6.25
N ALA A 141 -22.34 -10.12 6.37
CA ALA A 141 -21.69 -9.77 7.63
C ALA A 141 -21.96 -8.30 8.03
N VAL A 142 -22.05 -7.38 7.06
CA VAL A 142 -22.38 -5.96 7.31
C VAL A 142 -23.86 -5.65 7.18
N GLN A 143 -24.71 -6.68 6.96
CA GLN A 143 -26.20 -6.61 6.93
C GLN A 143 -26.74 -5.69 5.83
N VAL A 144 -26.16 -5.74 4.63
CA VAL A 144 -26.65 -5.05 3.43
C VAL A 144 -27.09 -6.08 2.38
N SER A 145 -27.96 -5.68 1.46
CA SER A 145 -28.50 -6.56 0.43
C SER A 145 -27.52 -6.84 -0.72
N ALA A 146 -26.62 -5.90 -1.00
CA ALA A 146 -25.63 -5.98 -2.09
C ALA A 146 -24.47 -5.01 -1.85
N ALA A 147 -23.43 -5.09 -2.69
CA ALA A 147 -22.40 -4.10 -2.81
C ALA A 147 -22.33 -3.59 -4.26
N LEU A 148 -21.99 -2.32 -4.44
CA LEU A 148 -21.81 -1.70 -5.74
C LEU A 148 -20.35 -1.83 -6.18
N GLY A 149 -20.09 -1.79 -7.48
CA GLY A 149 -18.75 -1.76 -8.07
C GLY A 149 -18.15 -3.14 -8.28
N ASN A 150 -17.42 -3.70 -7.33
CA ASN A 150 -16.71 -4.98 -7.39
C ASN A 150 -15.83 -5.18 -8.63
N ARG A 151 -14.98 -4.21 -8.90
CA ARG A 151 -13.99 -4.29 -9.99
C ARG A 151 -12.71 -3.52 -9.63
N PRO A 152 -11.59 -3.74 -10.34
CA PRO A 152 -10.42 -2.88 -10.23
C PRO A 152 -10.70 -1.52 -10.89
N GLU A 153 -10.57 -0.44 -10.11
CA GLU A 153 -10.81 0.91 -10.61
C GLU A 153 -10.10 1.97 -9.76
N SER A 154 -9.93 3.17 -10.31
CA SER A 154 -9.51 4.31 -9.50
C SER A 154 -10.64 4.77 -8.58
N GLY A 155 -10.28 5.21 -7.37
CA GLY A 155 -11.30 5.61 -6.40
C GLY A 155 -12.09 6.86 -6.79
N THR A 156 -11.59 7.73 -7.67
CA THR A 156 -12.34 8.88 -8.20
C THR A 156 -13.40 8.41 -9.20
N VAL A 157 -13.00 7.58 -10.16
CA VAL A 157 -13.91 7.07 -11.20
C VAL A 157 -15.04 6.25 -10.57
N ILE A 158 -14.72 5.34 -9.65
CA ILE A 158 -15.75 4.47 -9.07
C ILE A 158 -16.73 5.22 -8.17
N ILE A 159 -16.26 6.27 -7.48
CA ILE A 159 -17.13 7.12 -6.67
C ILE A 159 -18.03 7.98 -7.56
N ASP A 160 -17.52 8.53 -8.65
CA ASP A 160 -18.33 9.31 -9.60
C ASP A 160 -19.41 8.45 -10.25
N GLU A 161 -19.11 7.19 -10.58
CA GLU A 161 -20.05 6.28 -11.22
C GLU A 161 -21.13 5.75 -10.24
N PHE A 162 -20.73 5.23 -9.10
CA PHE A 162 -21.64 4.56 -8.15
C PHE A 162 -22.09 5.44 -6.99
N GLY A 163 -21.52 6.63 -6.83
CA GLY A 163 -21.89 7.55 -5.74
C GLY A 163 -23.37 7.93 -5.74
N PRO A 164 -23.99 8.27 -6.89
CA PRO A 164 -25.43 8.57 -6.93
C PRO A 164 -26.31 7.39 -6.48
N GLU A 165 -25.98 6.15 -6.89
CA GLU A 165 -26.70 4.95 -6.49
C GLU A 165 -26.46 4.63 -5.01
N HIS A 166 -25.21 4.78 -4.53
CA HIS A 166 -24.89 4.65 -3.12
C HIS A 166 -25.71 5.63 -2.25
N MET A 167 -25.80 6.89 -2.65
CA MET A 167 -26.61 7.89 -1.92
C MET A 167 -28.10 7.54 -1.88
N ALA A 168 -28.61 6.93 -2.94
CA ALA A 168 -30.04 6.54 -3.02
C ALA A 168 -30.35 5.25 -2.25
N THR A 169 -29.39 4.31 -2.14
CA THR A 169 -29.63 2.96 -1.62
C THR A 169 -28.96 2.67 -0.29
N GLY A 170 -27.90 3.38 0.07
CA GLY A 170 -27.05 3.10 1.22
C GLY A 170 -26.12 1.88 1.02
N LEU A 171 -26.09 1.28 -0.17
CA LEU A 171 -25.22 0.12 -0.45
C LEU A 171 -23.75 0.53 -0.52
N PRO A 172 -22.82 -0.18 0.14
CA PRO A 172 -21.40 0.12 0.07
C PRO A 172 -20.85 -0.02 -1.34
N ILE A 173 -19.91 0.86 -1.73
CA ILE A 173 -19.14 0.70 -2.95
C ILE A 173 -17.88 -0.09 -2.60
N VAL A 174 -17.78 -1.35 -3.09
CA VAL A 174 -16.63 -2.23 -2.89
C VAL A 174 -15.83 -2.28 -4.19
N TYR A 175 -14.51 -2.10 -4.10
CA TYR A 175 -13.64 -2.16 -5.26
C TYR A 175 -12.21 -2.53 -4.89
N THR A 176 -11.40 -2.81 -5.89
CA THR A 176 -9.99 -3.14 -5.75
C THR A 176 -9.12 -2.26 -6.67
N SER A 177 -7.84 -2.57 -6.78
CA SER A 177 -6.90 -1.96 -7.73
C SER A 177 -5.91 -3.03 -8.21
N ALA A 178 -4.82 -2.62 -8.85
CA ALA A 178 -3.71 -3.52 -9.18
C ALA A 178 -3.01 -4.10 -7.94
N ASP A 179 -3.09 -3.40 -6.81
CA ASP A 179 -2.59 -3.87 -5.51
C ASP A 179 -3.57 -4.88 -4.87
N SER A 180 -3.07 -5.62 -3.88
CA SER A 180 -3.88 -6.50 -3.05
C SER A 180 -4.67 -5.72 -1.99
N VAL A 181 -5.79 -5.15 -2.38
CA VAL A 181 -6.59 -4.27 -1.53
C VAL A 181 -8.08 -4.55 -1.63
N PHE A 182 -8.79 -4.50 -0.49
CA PHE A 182 -10.25 -4.46 -0.41
C PHE A 182 -10.64 -3.05 0.03
N GLN A 183 -11.27 -2.28 -0.84
CA GLN A 183 -11.62 -0.89 -0.58
C GLN A 183 -13.11 -0.74 -0.45
N ILE A 184 -13.56 0.00 0.56
CA ILE A 184 -14.97 0.27 0.83
C ILE A 184 -15.16 1.78 0.80
N ALA A 185 -15.89 2.29 -0.21
CA ALA A 185 -16.24 3.70 -0.26
C ALA A 185 -17.70 3.91 0.20
N ALA A 186 -17.90 5.00 0.94
CA ALA A 186 -19.21 5.42 1.40
C ALA A 186 -19.26 6.95 1.58
N HIS A 187 -20.39 7.55 1.24
CA HIS A 187 -20.69 8.97 1.45
C HIS A 187 -21.04 9.23 2.91
N LEU A 188 -20.45 10.23 3.53
CA LEU A 188 -20.57 10.46 4.98
C LEU A 188 -21.97 10.92 5.43
N ASP A 189 -22.77 11.49 4.53
CA ASP A 189 -24.18 11.81 4.82
C ASP A 189 -25.09 10.57 4.81
N VAL A 190 -24.61 9.43 4.27
CA VAL A 190 -25.39 8.19 4.12
C VAL A 190 -24.91 7.13 5.12
N VAL A 191 -23.60 6.97 5.24
CA VAL A 191 -22.96 6.01 6.14
C VAL A 191 -22.01 6.74 7.08
N PRO A 192 -22.30 6.77 8.39
CA PRO A 192 -21.39 7.34 9.39
C PRO A 192 -20.00 6.75 9.29
N ILE A 193 -18.98 7.54 9.59
CA ILE A 193 -17.58 7.13 9.48
C ILE A 193 -17.27 5.93 10.38
N GLU A 194 -17.88 5.85 11.54
CA GLU A 194 -17.73 4.75 12.49
C GLU A 194 -18.24 3.43 11.87
N THR A 195 -19.39 3.48 11.20
CA THR A 195 -19.96 2.32 10.49
C THR A 195 -19.06 1.87 9.35
N LEU A 196 -18.49 2.80 8.58
CA LEU A 196 -17.53 2.48 7.52
C LEU A 196 -16.29 1.79 8.11
N TYR A 197 -15.80 2.24 9.26
CA TYR A 197 -14.65 1.59 9.93
C TYR A 197 -15.03 0.20 10.48
N GLU A 198 -16.23 0.03 11.01
CA GLU A 198 -16.74 -1.29 11.42
C GLU A 198 -16.79 -2.25 10.23
N TRP A 199 -17.27 -1.80 9.07
CA TRP A 199 -17.26 -2.59 7.84
C TRP A 199 -15.84 -3.02 7.44
N CYS A 200 -14.88 -2.11 7.55
CA CYS A 200 -13.48 -2.43 7.28
C CYS A 200 -12.91 -3.46 8.28
N GLN A 201 -13.27 -3.37 9.55
CA GLN A 201 -12.84 -4.35 10.56
C GLN A 201 -13.48 -5.72 10.31
N ILE A 202 -14.77 -5.78 9.96
CA ILE A 202 -15.45 -7.01 9.59
C ILE A 202 -14.79 -7.62 8.34
N ALA A 203 -14.54 -6.81 7.30
CA ALA A 203 -13.87 -7.26 6.10
C ALA A 203 -12.48 -7.83 6.42
N ARG A 204 -11.66 -7.14 7.22
CA ARG A 204 -10.32 -7.61 7.61
C ARG A 204 -10.35 -8.89 8.42
N ASN A 205 -11.23 -8.99 9.43
CA ASN A 205 -11.17 -10.05 10.42
C ASN A 205 -11.93 -11.31 10.03
N SER A 206 -12.88 -11.20 9.10
CA SER A 206 -13.82 -12.30 8.80
C SER A 206 -13.92 -12.66 7.31
N ILE A 207 -13.63 -11.72 6.41
CA ILE A 207 -13.82 -11.89 4.96
C ILE A 207 -12.48 -12.05 4.26
N CYS A 208 -11.58 -11.09 4.44
CA CYS A 208 -10.26 -11.06 3.80
C CYS A 208 -9.25 -11.91 4.60
N VAL A 209 -9.55 -13.20 4.76
CA VAL A 209 -8.74 -14.18 5.53
C VAL A 209 -8.37 -15.39 4.68
N GLY A 210 -7.36 -16.15 5.10
CA GLY A 210 -6.90 -17.32 4.38
C GLY A 210 -6.50 -17.00 2.93
N SER A 211 -7.05 -17.73 1.95
CA SER A 211 -6.80 -17.53 0.51
C SER A 211 -7.27 -16.16 -0.01
N HIS A 212 -8.12 -15.47 0.73
CA HIS A 212 -8.60 -14.12 0.39
C HIS A 212 -7.97 -13.03 1.26
N GLY A 213 -6.86 -13.33 1.93
CA GLY A 213 -6.14 -12.43 2.83
C GLY A 213 -5.40 -11.32 2.07
N VAL A 214 -6.12 -10.27 1.64
CA VAL A 214 -5.52 -9.11 0.96
C VAL A 214 -4.51 -8.36 1.85
N GLY A 215 -3.57 -7.68 1.24
CA GLY A 215 -2.56 -6.86 1.94
C GLY A 215 -3.19 -5.77 2.80
N ARG A 216 -4.23 -5.08 2.29
CA ARG A 216 -4.91 -3.98 3.00
C ARG A 216 -6.42 -4.03 2.84
N VAL A 217 -7.14 -3.61 3.89
CA VAL A 217 -8.55 -3.19 3.82
C VAL A 217 -8.59 -1.70 4.09
N ILE A 218 -9.24 -0.93 3.22
CA ILE A 218 -9.15 0.52 3.23
C ILE A 218 -10.54 1.15 3.24
N ALA A 219 -10.80 2.01 4.22
CA ALA A 219 -11.94 2.92 4.21
C ALA A 219 -11.70 4.06 3.20
N ARG A 220 -12.73 4.40 2.41
CA ARG A 220 -12.71 5.48 1.43
C ARG A 220 -13.93 6.39 1.63
N PRO A 221 -13.96 7.16 2.71
CA PRO A 221 -15.03 8.13 2.92
C PRO A 221 -14.98 9.22 1.84
N PHE A 222 -16.14 9.63 1.37
CA PHE A 222 -16.26 10.72 0.41
C PHE A 222 -17.45 11.62 0.76
N GLU A 223 -17.44 12.81 0.18
CA GLU A 223 -18.40 13.89 0.39
C GLU A 223 -18.74 14.56 -0.95
N GLY A 224 -19.70 15.46 -0.94
CA GLY A 224 -20.08 16.26 -2.10
C GLY A 224 -21.41 15.82 -2.73
N GLN A 225 -21.68 16.28 -3.94
CA GLN A 225 -22.90 15.97 -4.67
C GLN A 225 -22.58 15.25 -5.98
N PRO A 226 -23.53 14.54 -6.59
CA PRO A 226 -23.33 13.92 -7.89
C PRO A 226 -22.71 14.88 -8.92
N GLY A 227 -21.59 14.44 -9.54
CA GLY A 227 -20.78 15.26 -10.44
C GLY A 227 -19.73 16.14 -9.78
N ALA A 228 -19.68 16.19 -8.44
CA ALA A 228 -18.69 16.94 -7.67
C ALA A 228 -18.26 16.20 -6.39
N PHE A 229 -18.23 14.86 -6.44
CA PHE A 229 -17.74 14.07 -5.32
C PHE A 229 -16.25 14.28 -5.10
N HIS A 230 -15.84 14.30 -3.84
CA HIS A 230 -14.44 14.38 -3.47
C HIS A 230 -14.16 13.52 -2.25
N ARG A 231 -12.93 13.06 -2.14
CA ARG A 231 -12.46 12.34 -0.97
C ARG A 231 -12.30 13.30 0.19
N ARG A 232 -12.62 12.83 1.38
CA ARG A 232 -12.30 13.57 2.59
C ARG A 232 -10.77 13.62 2.78
N SER A 233 -10.24 14.81 3.02
CA SER A 233 -8.79 15.08 3.03
C SER A 233 -8.14 14.96 4.41
N ASP A 234 -8.93 14.79 5.45
CA ASP A 234 -8.52 14.89 6.86
C ASP A 234 -8.45 13.52 7.59
N ILE A 235 -8.31 12.43 6.82
CA ILE A 235 -8.19 11.07 7.35
C ILE A 235 -6.86 10.45 6.94
#